data_eca711bfb7a2f9aa77b53970428b2da3
#
_entry.id   eca711bfb7a2f9aa77b53970428b2da3
#
_cell.length_a   1.000
_cell.length_b   1.000
_cell.length_c   1.000
_cell.angle_alpha   90.00
_cell.angle_beta   90.00
_cell.angle_gamma   90.00
#
_symmetry.space_group_name_H-M   'P 1'
#
loop_
_entity.id
_entity.type
_entity.pdbx_description
1 polymer ?
#
loop_
_entity_poly.entity_id
_entity_poly.type
_entity_poly.pdbx_seq_one_letter_code
_entity_poly.pdbx_strand_id
1 'polypeptide(L)'
;MTLVQATDRAAKAHQGKLPVPAATNDLVSKLVAEGKIAPVPAIDAPASRVEQLSNRRTLVLGLSGITMLVEVLSLAHLLPPLWIGGIGLSFSLLPAMALGLACGSRLLGRSGVRRAAIWFWTIAGMLFATLTVLCYRQGQLDLVPALSAAALDEELVYRLAIPAVVAAALRLGNVRPNAARIAGLVAGALWFCLLPGHVEQMTSPITVVPYVAFATLSAFIVYRSGSILPLALGHAVSNLLTFLMFGAAVTADARGLALASVLCLLVLAYGRPRRITVGDDGGLIDTQTGLAVAAIDLRDGQPALVELADGRYLPVHADMVLPPEVPKVDRGDDGPTDLPVEQAS
;
A
#
# COMPACT_ATOMS: atom_id res chain seq x y z
N MET A 1 -6.26 32.32 -12.08
CA MET A 1 -5.20 31.32 -11.91
C MET A 1 -5.30 30.82 -10.48
N THR A 2 -5.65 29.57 -10.26
CA THR A 2 -5.88 29.03 -8.90
C THR A 2 -4.56 28.85 -8.14
N LEU A 3 -4.58 28.89 -6.81
CA LEU A 3 -3.42 28.65 -5.94
C LEU A 3 -2.71 27.33 -6.28
N VAL A 4 -3.48 26.32 -6.63
CA VAL A 4 -3.03 25.00 -7.10
C VAL A 4 -2.18 25.12 -8.38
N GLN A 5 -2.57 25.98 -9.33
CA GLN A 5 -1.77 26.20 -10.55
C GLN A 5 -0.48 26.97 -10.29
N ALA A 6 -0.44 27.83 -9.27
CA ALA A 6 0.75 28.54 -8.89
C ALA A 6 1.77 27.64 -8.17
N THR A 7 1.30 26.76 -7.27
CA THR A 7 2.13 25.75 -6.59
C THR A 7 2.63 24.69 -7.53
N ASP A 8 1.81 24.23 -8.51
CA ASP A 8 2.22 23.26 -9.54
C ASP A 8 3.34 23.85 -10.45
N ARG A 9 3.25 25.14 -10.81
CA ARG A 9 4.30 25.80 -11.59
C ARG A 9 5.60 25.98 -10.79
N ALA A 10 5.50 26.31 -9.51
CA ALA A 10 6.67 26.43 -8.63
C ALA A 10 7.35 25.06 -8.44
N ALA A 11 6.58 23.98 -8.26
CA ALA A 11 7.11 22.62 -8.15
C ALA A 11 7.78 22.14 -9.46
N LYS A 12 7.22 22.46 -10.64
CA LYS A 12 7.82 22.14 -11.94
C LYS A 12 9.12 22.91 -12.21
N ALA A 13 9.21 24.14 -11.73
CA ALA A 13 10.43 24.93 -11.86
C ALA A 13 11.58 24.41 -11.01
N HIS A 14 11.29 23.91 -9.80
CA HIS A 14 12.29 23.30 -8.93
C HIS A 14 12.84 21.97 -9.49
N GLN A 15 12.11 21.34 -10.43
CA GLN A 15 12.58 20.13 -11.13
C GLN A 15 13.47 20.43 -12.36
N GLY A 16 13.85 21.68 -12.59
CA GLY A 16 14.72 22.09 -13.70
C GLY A 16 14.10 21.94 -15.10
N LYS A 17 12.79 21.72 -15.21
CA LYS A 17 12.11 21.45 -16.50
C LYS A 17 11.50 22.68 -17.18
N LEU A 18 11.26 23.78 -16.47
CA LEU A 18 10.77 25.05 -17.06
C LEU A 18 11.18 26.24 -16.17
N PRO A 19 11.63 27.35 -16.74
CA PRO A 19 11.85 28.58 -15.99
C PRO A 19 10.50 29.12 -15.48
N VAL A 20 10.39 29.34 -14.17
CA VAL A 20 9.22 30.03 -13.59
C VAL A 20 9.22 31.45 -14.12
N PRO A 21 8.12 31.95 -14.71
CA PRO A 21 8.05 33.35 -15.06
C PRO A 21 8.26 34.19 -13.81
N ALA A 22 9.12 35.20 -13.87
CA ALA A 22 9.46 36.09 -12.75
C ALA A 22 8.22 36.65 -12.03
N ALA A 23 7.15 36.91 -12.77
CA ALA A 23 5.84 37.34 -12.27
C ALA A 23 5.16 36.35 -11.29
N THR A 24 5.47 35.03 -11.36
CA THR A 24 4.88 34.04 -10.47
C THR A 24 5.63 33.99 -9.12
N ASN A 25 6.94 34.15 -9.15
CA ASN A 25 7.74 34.27 -7.92
C ASN A 25 7.41 35.54 -7.16
N ASP A 26 7.17 36.62 -7.84
CA ASP A 26 6.81 37.91 -7.26
C ASP A 26 5.44 37.84 -6.56
N LEU A 27 4.47 37.16 -7.17
CA LEU A 27 3.15 36.96 -6.58
C LEU A 27 3.21 36.09 -5.31
N VAL A 28 3.96 34.99 -5.36
CA VAL A 28 4.12 34.11 -4.19
C VAL A 28 4.86 34.84 -3.06
N SER A 29 5.94 35.55 -3.39
CA SER A 29 6.69 36.36 -2.41
C SER A 29 5.82 37.45 -1.78
N LYS A 30 4.98 38.09 -2.57
CA LYS A 30 4.03 39.11 -2.08
C LYS A 30 2.97 38.52 -1.17
N LEU A 31 2.41 37.37 -1.51
CA LEU A 31 1.39 36.67 -0.69
C LEU A 31 1.98 36.15 0.62
N VAL A 32 3.25 35.71 0.63
CA VAL A 32 3.98 35.36 1.85
C VAL A 32 4.26 36.59 2.72
N ALA A 33 4.72 37.70 2.11
CA ALA A 33 4.97 38.95 2.81
C ALA A 33 3.70 39.58 3.41
N GLU A 34 2.55 39.37 2.76
CA GLU A 34 1.23 39.81 3.22
C GLU A 34 0.62 38.87 4.29
N GLY A 35 1.33 37.81 4.72
CA GLY A 35 0.84 36.83 5.70
C GLY A 35 -0.36 36.02 5.23
N LYS A 36 -0.74 36.10 3.93
CA LYS A 36 -1.87 35.39 3.34
C LYS A 36 -1.56 33.93 3.01
N ILE A 37 -0.28 33.60 2.94
CA ILE A 37 0.23 32.22 2.80
C ILE A 37 1.35 32.08 3.82
N ALA A 38 1.28 31.04 4.65
CA ALA A 38 2.42 30.69 5.48
C ALA A 38 3.63 30.47 4.56
N PRO A 39 4.82 30.96 4.93
CA PRO A 39 6.01 30.68 4.15
C PRO A 39 6.10 29.17 4.02
N VAL A 40 5.93 28.66 2.80
CA VAL A 40 6.24 27.28 2.49
C VAL A 40 7.73 27.19 2.79
N PRO A 41 8.18 26.45 3.83
CA PRO A 41 9.60 26.31 4.05
C PRO A 41 10.15 25.81 2.73
N ALA A 42 11.14 26.52 2.20
CA ALA A 42 11.86 26.06 1.03
C ALA A 42 12.40 24.67 1.41
N ILE A 43 11.69 23.65 0.98
CA ILE A 43 12.14 22.27 1.14
C ILE A 43 13.22 22.15 0.07
N ASP A 44 14.43 22.58 0.41
CA ASP A 44 15.62 21.98 -0.16
C ASP A 44 15.57 20.51 0.24
N ALA A 45 14.69 19.76 -0.44
CA ALA A 45 14.75 18.31 -0.39
C ALA A 45 16.15 17.98 -0.93
N PRO A 46 17.08 17.58 -0.06
CA PRO A 46 18.44 17.41 -0.50
C PRO A 46 18.41 16.45 -1.68
N ALA A 47 19.13 16.75 -2.75
CA ALA A 47 19.23 15.91 -3.97
C ALA A 47 19.44 14.43 -3.60
N SER A 48 20.12 14.17 -2.49
CA SER A 48 20.25 12.86 -1.84
C SER A 48 18.93 12.14 -1.54
N ARG A 49 17.82 12.83 -1.20
CA ARG A 49 16.52 12.15 -0.93
C ARG A 49 15.83 11.67 -2.21
N VAL A 50 15.88 12.46 -3.28
CA VAL A 50 15.31 12.05 -4.57
C VAL A 50 16.11 10.89 -5.13
N GLU A 51 17.43 10.94 -5.00
CA GLU A 51 18.33 9.87 -5.40
C GLU A 51 18.12 8.60 -4.57
N GLN A 52 18.01 8.70 -3.26
CA GLN A 52 17.69 7.57 -2.38
C GLN A 52 16.33 6.91 -2.70
N LEU A 53 15.29 7.72 -3.02
CA LEU A 53 13.99 7.19 -3.42
C LEU A 53 14.05 6.51 -4.79
N SER A 54 14.82 7.04 -5.73
CA SER A 54 15.05 6.43 -7.04
C SER A 54 15.79 5.12 -6.90
N ASN A 55 16.89 5.08 -6.16
CA ASN A 55 17.69 3.88 -5.92
C ASN A 55 16.89 2.78 -5.22
N ARG A 56 16.06 3.15 -4.24
CA ARG A 56 15.18 2.19 -3.56
C ARG A 56 14.11 1.60 -4.48
N ARG A 57 13.53 2.39 -5.40
CA ARG A 57 12.57 1.90 -6.39
C ARG A 57 13.22 0.91 -7.34
N THR A 58 14.41 1.22 -7.82
CA THR A 58 15.19 0.35 -8.69
C THR A 58 15.53 -0.97 -7.98
N LEU A 59 15.95 -0.91 -6.71
CA LEU A 59 16.21 -2.08 -5.89
C LEU A 59 14.98 -2.97 -5.73
N VAL A 60 13.84 -2.38 -5.36
CA VAL A 60 12.58 -3.11 -5.18
C VAL A 60 12.15 -3.76 -6.50
N LEU A 61 12.24 -3.06 -7.62
CA LEU A 61 11.88 -3.62 -8.93
C LEU A 61 12.86 -4.72 -9.35
N GLY A 62 14.16 -4.54 -9.14
CA GLY A 62 15.17 -5.55 -9.41
C GLY A 62 14.95 -6.83 -8.59
N LEU A 63 14.73 -6.69 -7.27
CA LEU A 63 14.40 -7.81 -6.40
C LEU A 63 13.07 -8.48 -6.79
N SER A 64 12.07 -7.71 -7.22
CA SER A 64 10.81 -8.27 -7.72
C SER A 64 11.03 -9.11 -8.99
N GLY A 65 11.87 -8.63 -9.91
CA GLY A 65 12.23 -9.38 -11.12
C GLY A 65 12.96 -10.68 -10.80
N ILE A 66 13.93 -10.65 -9.87
CA ILE A 66 14.65 -11.82 -9.39
C ILE A 66 13.70 -12.80 -8.72
N THR A 67 12.81 -12.33 -7.84
CA THR A 67 11.82 -13.17 -7.15
C THR A 67 10.92 -13.88 -8.16
N MET A 68 10.36 -13.14 -9.11
CA MET A 68 9.52 -13.71 -10.17
C MET A 68 10.27 -14.75 -11.02
N LEU A 69 11.53 -14.47 -11.40
CA LEU A 69 12.35 -15.42 -12.17
C LEU A 69 12.60 -16.70 -11.39
N VAL A 70 13.01 -16.57 -10.12
CA VAL A 70 13.27 -17.72 -9.24
C VAL A 70 12.00 -18.54 -9.02
N GLU A 71 10.84 -17.89 -8.88
CA GLU A 71 9.56 -18.59 -8.78
C GLU A 71 9.25 -19.40 -10.04
N VAL A 72 9.42 -18.83 -11.24
CA VAL A 72 9.25 -19.56 -12.51
C VAL A 72 10.19 -20.77 -12.59
N LEU A 73 11.46 -20.61 -12.20
CA LEU A 73 12.43 -21.69 -12.19
C LEU A 73 12.08 -22.78 -11.16
N SER A 74 11.56 -22.40 -10.00
CA SER A 74 11.08 -23.33 -8.97
C SER A 74 9.88 -24.14 -9.46
N LEU A 75 8.89 -23.49 -10.07
CA LEU A 75 7.71 -24.14 -10.63
C LEU A 75 8.06 -25.04 -11.82
N ALA A 76 9.11 -24.71 -12.57
CA ALA A 76 9.65 -25.55 -13.63
C ALA A 76 10.53 -26.72 -13.10
N HIS A 77 10.62 -26.88 -11.77
CA HIS A 77 11.48 -27.88 -11.11
C HIS A 77 12.97 -27.77 -11.47
N LEU A 78 13.43 -26.58 -11.88
CA LEU A 78 14.84 -26.32 -12.19
C LEU A 78 15.64 -25.93 -10.93
N LEU A 79 14.95 -25.59 -9.83
CA LEU A 79 15.56 -25.32 -8.54
C LEU A 79 15.05 -26.32 -7.50
N PRO A 80 15.91 -26.71 -6.54
CA PRO A 80 15.49 -27.61 -5.45
C PRO A 80 14.55 -26.88 -4.50
N PRO A 81 13.61 -27.59 -3.85
CA PRO A 81 12.79 -27.01 -2.80
C PRO A 81 13.62 -26.68 -1.55
N LEU A 82 13.21 -25.63 -0.84
CA LEU A 82 13.71 -25.33 0.50
C LEU A 82 12.91 -26.15 1.53
N TRP A 83 13.57 -26.99 2.27
CA TRP A 83 12.92 -27.83 3.27
C TRP A 83 12.86 -27.13 4.62
N ILE A 84 11.64 -26.84 5.11
CA ILE A 84 11.38 -26.28 6.44
C ILE A 84 10.31 -27.16 7.09
N GLY A 85 10.60 -27.72 8.27
CA GLY A 85 9.63 -28.55 9.01
C GLY A 85 9.09 -29.73 8.18
N GLY A 86 9.90 -30.32 7.30
CA GLY A 86 9.47 -31.42 6.43
C GLY A 86 8.61 -31.01 5.23
N ILE A 87 8.33 -29.70 5.04
CA ILE A 87 7.60 -29.15 3.90
C ILE A 87 8.61 -28.55 2.91
N GLY A 88 8.49 -28.92 1.63
CA GLY A 88 9.26 -28.32 0.54
C GLY A 88 8.61 -27.00 0.09
N LEU A 89 9.30 -25.90 0.29
CA LEU A 89 8.88 -24.56 -0.11
C LEU A 89 9.56 -24.14 -1.42
N SER A 90 8.97 -23.17 -2.12
CA SER A 90 9.62 -22.59 -3.30
C SER A 90 10.94 -21.91 -2.93
N PHE A 91 11.94 -22.03 -3.81
CA PHE A 91 13.22 -21.33 -3.63
C PHE A 91 13.08 -19.81 -3.73
N SER A 92 11.95 -19.32 -4.28
CA SER A 92 11.58 -17.89 -4.33
C SER A 92 11.49 -17.24 -2.96
N LEU A 93 11.27 -18.01 -1.89
CA LEU A 93 11.24 -17.51 -0.52
C LEU A 93 12.47 -16.64 -0.19
N LEU A 94 13.68 -17.02 -0.65
CA LEU A 94 14.89 -16.28 -0.35
C LEU A 94 14.90 -14.87 -0.95
N PRO A 95 14.73 -14.68 -2.29
CA PRO A 95 14.66 -13.34 -2.86
C PRO A 95 13.38 -12.59 -2.44
N ALA A 96 12.27 -13.28 -2.14
CA ALA A 96 11.05 -12.67 -1.60
C ALA A 96 11.29 -12.07 -0.21
N MET A 97 12.02 -12.76 0.67
CA MET A 97 12.43 -12.23 1.96
C MET A 97 13.33 -11.00 1.83
N ALA A 98 14.30 -11.02 0.88
CA ALA A 98 15.13 -9.85 0.59
C ALA A 98 14.29 -8.66 0.08
N LEU A 99 13.31 -8.91 -0.79
CA LEU A 99 12.32 -7.94 -1.26
C LEU A 99 11.50 -7.39 -0.08
N GLY A 100 11.04 -8.26 0.80
CA GLY A 100 10.32 -7.90 2.02
C GLY A 100 11.12 -6.96 2.91
N LEU A 101 12.39 -7.29 3.17
CA LEU A 101 13.31 -6.44 3.94
C LEU A 101 13.55 -5.08 3.26
N ALA A 102 13.72 -5.05 1.94
CA ALA A 102 13.85 -3.81 1.18
C ALA A 102 12.59 -2.93 1.27
N CYS A 103 11.41 -3.52 1.34
CA CYS A 103 10.13 -2.81 1.55
C CYS A 103 9.95 -2.35 3.00
N GLY A 104 10.43 -3.12 3.98
CA GLY A 104 10.37 -2.81 5.40
C GLY A 104 8.94 -2.59 5.92
N SER A 105 8.75 -1.56 6.74
CA SER A 105 7.44 -1.24 7.35
C SER A 105 6.31 -0.95 6.37
N ARG A 106 6.63 -0.72 5.09
CA ARG A 106 5.60 -0.52 4.05
C ARG A 106 4.72 -1.76 3.84
N LEU A 107 5.25 -2.96 4.15
CA LEU A 107 4.49 -4.22 4.07
C LEU A 107 3.37 -4.32 5.11
N LEU A 108 3.42 -3.55 6.20
CA LEU A 108 2.32 -3.45 7.15
C LEU A 108 1.08 -2.84 6.50
N GLY A 109 1.28 -2.06 5.44
CA GLY A 109 0.21 -1.34 4.79
C GLY A 109 -0.36 -0.25 5.70
N ARG A 110 -1.52 0.26 5.30
CA ARG A 110 -2.20 1.32 6.04
C ARG A 110 -3.65 0.94 6.26
N SER A 111 -4.03 0.83 7.52
CA SER A 111 -5.42 0.55 7.84
C SER A 111 -6.29 1.80 7.61
N GLY A 112 -7.45 1.61 7.00
CA GLY A 112 -8.48 2.65 6.91
C GLY A 112 -9.24 2.85 8.22
N VAL A 113 -9.17 1.86 9.13
CA VAL A 113 -9.85 1.89 10.43
C VAL A 113 -8.93 1.34 11.51
N ARG A 114 -8.28 2.23 12.27
CA ARG A 114 -7.29 1.86 13.29
C ARG A 114 -7.83 0.84 14.31
N ARG A 115 -9.06 1.02 14.79
CA ARG A 115 -9.68 0.08 15.75
C ARG A 115 -9.82 -1.32 15.16
N ALA A 116 -10.28 -1.43 13.90
CA ALA A 116 -10.40 -2.71 13.22
C ALA A 116 -9.03 -3.37 13.01
N ALA A 117 -7.98 -2.58 12.72
CA ALA A 117 -6.61 -3.10 12.62
C ALA A 117 -6.11 -3.65 13.96
N ILE A 118 -6.36 -2.95 15.07
CA ILE A 118 -6.00 -3.44 16.41
C ILE A 118 -6.71 -4.77 16.68
N TRP A 119 -8.02 -4.85 16.43
CA TRP A 119 -8.77 -6.09 16.60
C TRP A 119 -8.28 -7.20 15.68
N PHE A 120 -7.97 -6.89 14.42
CA PHE A 120 -7.39 -7.87 13.51
C PHE A 120 -6.09 -8.46 14.06
N TRP A 121 -5.12 -7.61 14.44
CA TRP A 121 -3.83 -8.08 14.96
C TRP A 121 -3.99 -8.87 16.26
N THR A 122 -4.90 -8.44 17.15
CA THR A 122 -5.18 -9.14 18.39
C THR A 122 -5.79 -10.52 18.13
N ILE A 123 -6.87 -10.59 17.35
CA ILE A 123 -7.60 -11.85 17.13
C ILE A 123 -6.79 -12.80 16.24
N ALA A 124 -6.20 -12.33 15.15
CA ALA A 124 -5.37 -13.17 14.29
C ALA A 124 -4.10 -13.64 15.03
N GLY A 125 -3.49 -12.78 15.84
CA GLY A 125 -2.35 -13.15 16.69
C GLY A 125 -2.71 -14.17 17.77
N MET A 126 -3.85 -14.01 18.45
CA MET A 126 -4.34 -14.98 19.44
C MET A 126 -4.68 -16.33 18.77
N LEU A 127 -5.35 -16.32 17.62
CA LEU A 127 -5.60 -17.53 16.85
C LEU A 127 -4.30 -18.21 16.45
N PHE A 128 -3.35 -17.46 15.89
CA PHE A 128 -2.05 -18.00 15.51
C PHE A 128 -1.33 -18.66 16.72
N ALA A 129 -1.30 -17.99 17.86
CA ALA A 129 -0.72 -18.55 19.09
C ALA A 129 -1.45 -19.81 19.55
N THR A 130 -2.79 -19.82 19.52
CA THR A 130 -3.60 -21.00 19.89
C THR A 130 -3.31 -22.18 18.95
N LEU A 131 -3.26 -21.93 17.65
CA LEU A 131 -2.95 -22.96 16.64
C LEU A 131 -1.53 -23.50 16.80
N THR A 132 -0.57 -22.64 17.15
CA THR A 132 0.80 -23.04 17.48
C THR A 132 0.83 -24.00 18.68
N VAL A 133 0.05 -23.70 19.73
CA VAL A 133 -0.08 -24.61 20.89
C VAL A 133 -0.73 -25.93 20.49
N LEU A 134 -1.73 -25.92 19.64
CA LEU A 134 -2.35 -27.14 19.12
C LEU A 134 -1.38 -27.98 18.30
N CYS A 135 -0.60 -27.36 17.39
CA CYS A 135 0.46 -28.05 16.66
C CYS A 135 1.51 -28.65 17.61
N TYR A 136 1.92 -27.91 18.64
CA TYR A 136 2.85 -28.43 19.66
C TYR A 136 2.29 -29.67 20.36
N ARG A 137 1.02 -29.64 20.80
CA ARG A 137 0.36 -30.79 21.44
C ARG A 137 0.27 -32.03 20.55
N GLN A 138 0.26 -31.83 19.24
CA GLN A 138 0.24 -32.90 18.24
C GLN A 138 1.65 -33.37 17.82
N GLY A 139 2.71 -32.80 18.39
CA GLY A 139 4.09 -33.09 18.00
C GLY A 139 4.47 -32.57 16.61
N GLN A 140 3.78 -31.53 16.13
CA GLN A 140 3.90 -30.98 14.78
C GLN A 140 4.30 -29.50 14.79
N LEU A 141 5.07 -29.07 15.79
CA LEU A 141 5.45 -27.67 15.96
C LEU A 141 6.25 -27.11 14.77
N ASP A 142 7.04 -27.93 14.14
CA ASP A 142 7.87 -27.60 12.96
C ASP A 142 7.06 -27.22 11.71
N LEU A 143 5.79 -27.58 11.66
CA LEU A 143 4.87 -27.11 10.60
C LEU A 143 4.53 -25.63 10.72
N VAL A 144 4.56 -25.06 11.92
CA VAL A 144 4.20 -23.64 12.12
C VAL A 144 5.13 -22.70 11.35
N PRO A 145 6.47 -22.78 11.46
CA PRO A 145 7.35 -21.95 10.65
C PRO A 145 7.24 -22.26 9.16
N ALA A 146 7.04 -23.53 8.77
CA ALA A 146 6.91 -23.92 7.36
C ALA A 146 5.68 -23.29 6.69
N LEU A 147 4.48 -23.46 7.29
CA LEU A 147 3.23 -22.91 6.76
C LEU A 147 3.19 -21.38 6.83
N SER A 148 3.85 -20.79 7.83
CA SER A 148 3.98 -19.33 7.91
C SER A 148 4.91 -18.78 6.84
N ALA A 149 6.04 -19.46 6.58
CA ALA A 149 6.97 -19.09 5.53
C ALA A 149 6.33 -19.24 4.13
N ALA A 150 5.57 -20.32 3.90
CA ALA A 150 4.80 -20.50 2.67
C ALA A 150 3.81 -19.35 2.44
N ALA A 151 3.01 -19.01 3.46
CA ALA A 151 2.05 -17.92 3.37
C ALA A 151 2.73 -16.56 3.09
N LEU A 152 3.87 -16.29 3.74
CA LEU A 152 4.63 -15.06 3.51
C LEU A 152 5.23 -15.02 2.12
N ASP A 153 5.81 -16.12 1.64
CA ASP A 153 6.35 -16.25 0.28
C ASP A 153 5.28 -15.97 -0.75
N GLU A 154 4.15 -16.64 -0.66
CA GLU A 154 3.04 -16.47 -1.59
C GLU A 154 2.53 -15.02 -1.61
N GLU A 155 2.38 -14.36 -0.46
CA GLU A 155 1.95 -12.97 -0.43
C GLU A 155 3.01 -12.01 -1.02
N LEU A 156 4.29 -12.26 -0.79
CA LEU A 156 5.37 -11.45 -1.37
C LEU A 156 5.51 -11.69 -2.88
N VAL A 157 5.39 -12.91 -3.35
CA VAL A 157 5.49 -13.24 -4.77
C VAL A 157 4.27 -12.75 -5.53
N TYR A 158 3.06 -13.18 -5.14
CA TYR A 158 1.84 -12.98 -5.93
C TYR A 158 1.14 -11.65 -5.68
N ARG A 159 1.45 -10.95 -4.60
CA ARG A 159 0.83 -9.65 -4.27
C ARG A 159 1.81 -8.47 -4.35
N LEU A 160 3.11 -8.74 -4.43
CA LEU A 160 4.13 -7.69 -4.53
C LEU A 160 5.02 -7.85 -5.75
N ALA A 161 5.77 -8.96 -5.88
CA ALA A 161 6.78 -9.11 -6.92
C ALA A 161 6.18 -9.14 -8.33
N ILE A 162 5.28 -10.09 -8.62
CA ILE A 162 4.62 -10.23 -9.93
C ILE A 162 3.85 -8.94 -10.29
N PRO A 163 3.00 -8.38 -9.40
CA PRO A 163 2.32 -7.11 -9.69
C PRO A 163 3.27 -5.97 -10.01
N ALA A 164 4.40 -5.85 -9.31
CA ALA A 164 5.37 -4.79 -9.55
C ALA A 164 6.03 -4.92 -10.93
N VAL A 165 6.46 -6.12 -11.31
CA VAL A 165 7.09 -6.41 -12.62
C VAL A 165 6.11 -6.17 -13.76
N VAL A 166 4.89 -6.72 -13.66
CA VAL A 166 3.85 -6.55 -14.69
C VAL A 166 3.46 -5.09 -14.84
N ALA A 167 3.24 -4.39 -13.73
CA ALA A 167 2.93 -2.96 -13.78
C ALA A 167 4.07 -2.13 -14.38
N ALA A 168 5.33 -2.44 -14.08
CA ALA A 168 6.48 -1.79 -14.68
C ALA A 168 6.56 -2.03 -16.19
N ALA A 169 6.38 -3.27 -16.64
CA ALA A 169 6.37 -3.64 -18.05
C ALA A 169 5.27 -2.90 -18.83
N LEU A 170 4.04 -2.87 -18.29
CA LEU A 170 2.92 -2.15 -18.90
C LEU A 170 3.15 -0.63 -18.98
N ARG A 171 3.84 -0.07 -18.00
CA ARG A 171 4.21 1.36 -18.01
C ARG A 171 5.24 1.71 -19.09
N LEU A 172 6.14 0.79 -19.44
CA LEU A 172 7.03 0.94 -20.60
C LEU A 172 6.23 1.04 -21.89
N GLY A 173 5.06 0.35 -21.99
CA GLY A 173 4.09 0.46 -23.07
C GLY A 173 3.11 1.66 -22.93
N ASN A 174 3.42 2.68 -22.12
CA ASN A 174 2.60 3.87 -21.89
C ASN A 174 1.19 3.61 -21.31
N VAL A 175 0.97 2.46 -20.67
CA VAL A 175 -0.28 2.20 -19.96
C VAL A 175 -0.39 3.12 -18.74
N ARG A 176 -1.58 3.67 -18.51
CA ARG A 176 -1.84 4.55 -17.35
C ARG A 176 -1.44 3.87 -16.04
N PRO A 177 -0.79 4.58 -15.08
CA PRO A 177 -0.24 3.99 -13.86
C PRO A 177 -1.23 3.15 -13.07
N ASN A 178 -2.47 3.62 -12.94
CA ASN A 178 -3.52 2.90 -12.20
C ASN A 178 -3.96 1.62 -12.93
N ALA A 179 -4.15 1.68 -14.24
CA ALA A 179 -4.49 0.51 -15.06
C ALA A 179 -3.37 -0.54 -15.03
N ALA A 180 -2.10 -0.12 -15.12
CA ALA A 180 -0.95 -1.00 -15.00
C ALA A 180 -0.89 -1.68 -13.62
N ARG A 181 -1.17 -0.94 -12.55
CA ARG A 181 -1.22 -1.48 -11.18
C ARG A 181 -2.34 -2.52 -11.01
N ILE A 182 -3.54 -2.21 -11.48
CA ILE A 182 -4.67 -3.16 -11.44
C ILE A 182 -4.35 -4.41 -12.25
N ALA A 183 -3.84 -4.27 -13.47
CA ALA A 183 -3.46 -5.39 -14.32
C ALA A 183 -2.37 -6.26 -13.65
N GLY A 184 -1.38 -5.65 -12.99
CA GLY A 184 -0.38 -6.37 -12.21
C GLY A 184 -1.00 -7.19 -11.09
N LEU A 185 -1.91 -6.62 -10.31
CA LEU A 185 -2.59 -7.35 -9.23
C LEU A 185 -3.50 -8.47 -9.75
N VAL A 186 -4.18 -8.25 -10.88
CA VAL A 186 -4.96 -9.29 -11.56
C VAL A 186 -4.06 -10.42 -12.03
N ALA A 187 -2.92 -10.10 -12.65
CA ALA A 187 -1.95 -11.11 -13.07
C ALA A 187 -1.43 -11.95 -11.89
N GLY A 188 -1.09 -11.31 -10.77
CA GLY A 188 -0.68 -12.02 -9.55
C GLY A 188 -1.79 -12.89 -8.96
N ALA A 189 -3.05 -12.41 -8.97
CA ALA A 189 -4.20 -13.18 -8.50
C ALA A 189 -4.48 -14.40 -9.38
N LEU A 190 -4.43 -14.24 -10.71
CA LEU A 190 -4.60 -15.33 -11.65
C LEU A 190 -3.48 -16.37 -11.51
N TRP A 191 -2.23 -15.91 -11.42
CA TRP A 191 -1.11 -16.84 -11.25
C TRP A 191 -1.23 -17.64 -9.95
N PHE A 192 -1.57 -17.00 -8.84
CA PHE A 192 -1.86 -17.67 -7.58
C PHE A 192 -2.91 -18.79 -7.73
N CYS A 193 -4.02 -18.52 -8.43
CA CYS A 193 -5.03 -19.54 -8.66
C CYS A 193 -4.54 -20.68 -9.55
N LEU A 194 -3.60 -20.41 -10.46
CA LEU A 194 -3.08 -21.40 -11.42
C LEU A 194 -1.87 -22.18 -10.89
N LEU A 195 -1.48 -22.00 -9.63
CA LEU A 195 -0.44 -22.83 -9.02
C LEU A 195 -0.81 -24.31 -9.07
N PRO A 196 0.12 -25.21 -9.41
CA PRO A 196 -0.17 -26.64 -9.54
C PRO A 196 -0.90 -27.20 -8.31
N GLY A 197 -0.41 -26.94 -7.10
CA GLY A 197 -1.05 -27.40 -5.86
C GLY A 197 -2.44 -26.82 -5.62
N HIS A 198 -2.73 -25.60 -6.12
CA HIS A 198 -4.07 -25.02 -6.03
C HIS A 198 -5.02 -25.64 -7.06
N VAL A 199 -4.54 -25.81 -8.31
CA VAL A 199 -5.34 -26.44 -9.38
C VAL A 199 -5.73 -27.85 -9.00
N GLU A 200 -4.84 -28.64 -8.41
CA GLU A 200 -5.13 -29.97 -7.90
C GLU A 200 -6.22 -30.00 -6.83
N GLN A 201 -6.37 -28.94 -6.07
CA GLN A 201 -7.39 -28.81 -5.03
C GLN A 201 -8.72 -28.23 -5.56
N MET A 202 -8.70 -27.58 -6.73
CA MET A 202 -9.88 -26.98 -7.36
C MET A 202 -10.65 -27.97 -8.24
N THR A 203 -11.05 -29.12 -7.67
CA THR A 203 -11.70 -30.23 -8.39
C THR A 203 -13.19 -30.03 -8.65
N SER A 204 -13.80 -29.01 -8.05
CA SER A 204 -15.23 -28.72 -8.19
C SER A 204 -15.50 -27.22 -8.09
N PRO A 205 -16.66 -26.71 -8.55
CA PRO A 205 -17.02 -25.29 -8.37
C PRO A 205 -16.96 -24.83 -6.91
N ILE A 206 -17.32 -25.69 -5.97
CA ILE A 206 -17.31 -25.38 -4.53
C ILE A 206 -15.88 -25.16 -4.03
N THR A 207 -14.91 -25.91 -4.53
CA THR A 207 -13.50 -25.76 -4.15
C THR A 207 -12.79 -24.64 -4.91
N VAL A 208 -13.24 -24.26 -6.10
CA VAL A 208 -12.73 -23.11 -6.87
C VAL A 208 -13.06 -21.78 -6.19
N VAL A 209 -14.30 -21.62 -5.68
CA VAL A 209 -14.78 -20.36 -5.10
C VAL A 209 -13.88 -19.81 -3.98
N PRO A 210 -13.43 -20.58 -2.98
CA PRO A 210 -12.53 -20.07 -1.94
C PRO A 210 -11.21 -19.52 -2.47
N TYR A 211 -10.59 -20.19 -3.45
CA TYR A 211 -9.31 -19.73 -4.04
C TYR A 211 -9.48 -18.42 -4.80
N VAL A 212 -10.49 -18.34 -5.66
CA VAL A 212 -10.78 -17.11 -6.42
C VAL A 212 -11.19 -15.98 -5.49
N ALA A 213 -12.03 -16.25 -4.48
CA ALA A 213 -12.44 -15.27 -3.48
C ALA A 213 -11.24 -14.76 -2.68
N PHE A 214 -10.36 -15.65 -2.20
CA PHE A 214 -9.16 -15.26 -1.46
C PHE A 214 -8.20 -14.46 -2.35
N ALA A 215 -7.93 -14.90 -3.58
CA ALA A 215 -7.06 -14.21 -4.52
C ALA A 215 -7.57 -12.80 -4.84
N THR A 216 -8.87 -12.66 -5.12
CA THR A 216 -9.50 -11.38 -5.44
C THR A 216 -9.51 -10.45 -4.23
N LEU A 217 -9.89 -10.96 -3.06
CA LEU A 217 -9.92 -10.19 -1.82
C LEU A 217 -8.53 -9.69 -1.42
N SER A 218 -7.53 -10.56 -1.50
CA SER A 218 -6.14 -10.21 -1.21
C SER A 218 -5.64 -9.12 -2.17
N ALA A 219 -5.88 -9.27 -3.48
CA ALA A 219 -5.53 -8.25 -4.48
C ALA A 219 -6.24 -6.92 -4.20
N PHE A 220 -7.52 -6.95 -3.82
CA PHE A 220 -8.29 -5.77 -3.44
C PHE A 220 -7.70 -5.07 -2.20
N ILE A 221 -7.36 -5.82 -1.15
CA ILE A 221 -6.76 -5.27 0.06
C ILE A 221 -5.40 -4.62 -0.25
N VAL A 222 -4.55 -5.28 -1.04
CA VAL A 222 -3.25 -4.72 -1.45
C VAL A 222 -3.44 -3.47 -2.31
N TYR A 223 -4.41 -3.49 -3.21
CA TYR A 223 -4.77 -2.31 -4.00
C TYR A 223 -5.15 -1.12 -3.09
N ARG A 224 -5.94 -1.36 -2.05
CA ARG A 224 -6.45 -0.32 -1.14
C ARG A 224 -5.40 0.18 -0.14
N SER A 225 -4.64 -0.70 0.45
CA SER A 225 -3.82 -0.39 1.63
C SER A 225 -2.32 -0.69 1.48
N GLY A 226 -1.93 -1.48 0.49
CA GLY A 226 -0.56 -2.01 0.37
C GLY A 226 -0.19 -3.02 1.46
N SER A 227 -1.19 -3.61 2.14
CA SER A 227 -0.98 -4.49 3.30
C SER A 227 -0.59 -5.90 2.85
N ILE A 228 0.66 -6.27 2.99
CA ILE A 228 1.18 -7.62 2.73
C ILE A 228 1.27 -8.43 4.03
N LEU A 229 1.88 -7.89 5.10
CA LEU A 229 2.06 -8.64 6.35
C LEU A 229 0.74 -9.01 7.04
N PRO A 230 -0.30 -8.14 7.09
CA PRO A 230 -1.60 -8.56 7.58
C PRO A 230 -2.21 -9.71 6.77
N LEU A 231 -2.05 -9.68 5.43
CA LEU A 231 -2.50 -10.77 4.57
C LEU A 231 -1.72 -12.06 4.86
N ALA A 232 -0.40 -11.99 4.95
CA ALA A 232 0.44 -13.15 5.26
C ALA A 232 0.08 -13.78 6.61
N LEU A 233 -0.21 -12.97 7.65
CA LEU A 233 -0.70 -13.49 8.92
C LEU A 233 -2.06 -14.19 8.77
N GLY A 234 -3.02 -13.56 8.09
CA GLY A 234 -4.33 -14.17 7.85
C GLY A 234 -4.21 -15.47 7.04
N HIS A 235 -3.32 -15.50 6.05
CA HIS A 235 -3.03 -16.67 5.23
C HIS A 235 -2.37 -17.80 6.06
N ALA A 236 -1.36 -17.48 6.89
CA ALA A 236 -0.74 -18.45 7.79
C ALA A 236 -1.76 -19.08 8.76
N VAL A 237 -2.65 -18.26 9.34
CA VAL A 237 -3.77 -18.76 10.16
C VAL A 237 -4.67 -19.69 9.35
N SER A 238 -4.99 -19.35 8.09
CA SER A 238 -5.77 -20.21 7.19
C SER A 238 -5.10 -21.56 6.94
N ASN A 239 -3.79 -21.56 6.66
CA ASN A 239 -3.02 -22.77 6.40
C ASN A 239 -2.98 -23.68 7.62
N LEU A 240 -2.69 -23.12 8.81
CA LEU A 240 -2.68 -23.86 10.06
C LEU A 240 -4.05 -24.45 10.40
N LEU A 241 -5.14 -23.67 10.27
CA LEU A 241 -6.51 -24.14 10.48
C LEU A 241 -6.86 -25.28 9.54
N THR A 242 -6.49 -25.17 8.28
CA THR A 242 -6.75 -26.19 7.26
C THR A 242 -6.01 -27.48 7.59
N PHE A 243 -4.73 -27.36 7.94
CA PHE A 243 -3.91 -28.50 8.33
C PHE A 243 -4.49 -29.21 9.56
N LEU A 244 -4.80 -28.47 10.62
CA LEU A 244 -5.37 -29.02 11.86
C LEU A 244 -6.77 -29.59 11.67
N MET A 245 -7.54 -29.09 10.70
CA MET A 245 -8.84 -29.67 10.33
C MET A 245 -8.65 -31.05 9.70
N PHE A 246 -7.68 -31.22 8.80
CA PHE A 246 -7.38 -32.56 8.23
C PHE A 246 -6.85 -33.52 9.28
N GLY A 247 -6.13 -33.04 10.29
CA GLY A 247 -5.72 -33.80 11.47
C GLY A 247 -6.81 -34.02 12.52
N ALA A 248 -8.07 -33.62 12.23
CA ALA A 248 -9.23 -33.72 13.13
C ALA A 248 -9.08 -32.97 14.47
N ALA A 249 -8.13 -32.06 14.59
CA ALA A 249 -7.95 -31.23 15.80
C ALA A 249 -8.87 -29.99 15.81
N VAL A 250 -9.37 -29.59 14.64
CA VAL A 250 -10.30 -28.47 14.44
C VAL A 250 -11.46 -28.95 13.60
N THR A 251 -12.69 -28.61 13.97
CA THR A 251 -13.88 -28.92 13.15
C THR A 251 -13.99 -27.98 11.96
N ALA A 252 -14.67 -28.41 10.90
CA ALA A 252 -14.90 -27.60 9.71
C ALA A 252 -15.65 -26.29 10.05
N ASP A 253 -16.63 -26.35 10.98
CA ASP A 253 -17.40 -25.18 11.42
C ASP A 253 -16.50 -24.18 12.18
N ALA A 254 -15.66 -24.66 13.11
CA ALA A 254 -14.74 -23.81 13.83
C ALA A 254 -13.73 -23.15 12.89
N ARG A 255 -13.21 -23.88 11.88
CA ARG A 255 -12.37 -23.33 10.82
C ARG A 255 -13.11 -22.25 10.04
N GLY A 256 -14.34 -22.55 9.59
CA GLY A 256 -15.15 -21.60 8.82
C GLY A 256 -15.40 -20.30 9.58
N LEU A 257 -15.79 -20.39 10.86
CA LEU A 257 -16.03 -19.22 11.72
C LEU A 257 -14.73 -18.40 11.94
N ALA A 258 -13.62 -19.06 12.24
CA ALA A 258 -12.35 -18.40 12.47
C ALA A 258 -11.86 -17.65 11.20
N LEU A 259 -11.94 -18.30 10.03
CA LEU A 259 -11.57 -17.68 8.75
C LEU A 259 -12.48 -16.51 8.40
N ALA A 260 -13.79 -16.65 8.55
CA ALA A 260 -14.74 -15.58 8.31
C ALA A 260 -14.45 -14.37 9.21
N SER A 261 -14.12 -14.60 10.50
CA SER A 261 -13.78 -13.55 11.45
C SER A 261 -12.49 -12.81 11.04
N VAL A 262 -11.43 -13.56 10.71
CA VAL A 262 -10.14 -12.98 10.29
C VAL A 262 -10.30 -12.18 9.00
N LEU A 263 -10.99 -12.74 7.99
CA LEU A 263 -11.22 -12.06 6.71
C LEU A 263 -12.10 -10.82 6.86
N CYS A 264 -13.16 -10.89 7.67
CA CYS A 264 -14.02 -9.74 7.95
C CYS A 264 -13.23 -8.59 8.59
N LEU A 265 -12.42 -8.89 9.61
CA LEU A 265 -11.57 -7.89 10.27
C LEU A 265 -10.51 -7.33 9.33
N LEU A 266 -9.93 -8.17 8.48
CA LEU A 266 -8.95 -7.76 7.48
C LEU A 266 -9.57 -6.76 6.49
N VAL A 267 -10.77 -7.06 5.98
CA VAL A 267 -11.52 -6.16 5.08
C VAL A 267 -11.91 -4.86 5.78
N LEU A 268 -12.41 -4.94 7.00
CA LEU A 268 -12.78 -3.75 7.77
C LEU A 268 -11.57 -2.87 8.08
N ALA A 269 -10.42 -3.47 8.38
CA ALA A 269 -9.21 -2.75 8.71
C ALA A 269 -8.52 -2.15 7.48
N TYR A 270 -8.42 -2.90 6.38
CA TYR A 270 -7.53 -2.59 5.26
C TYR A 270 -8.24 -2.41 3.92
N GLY A 271 -9.51 -2.79 3.80
CA GLY A 271 -10.30 -2.63 2.57
C GLY A 271 -10.87 -1.24 2.36
N ARG A 272 -10.87 -0.37 3.38
CA ARG A 272 -11.37 1.00 3.24
C ARG A 272 -10.31 1.92 2.65
N PRO A 273 -10.69 2.83 1.73
CA PRO A 273 -9.77 3.81 1.19
C PRO A 273 -9.34 4.78 2.29
N ARG A 274 -8.11 5.26 2.17
CA ARG A 274 -7.64 6.40 2.97
C ARG A 274 -8.39 7.65 2.54
N ARG A 275 -8.84 8.45 3.49
CA ARG A 275 -9.52 9.71 3.23
C ARG A 275 -8.73 10.87 3.83
N ILE A 276 -8.65 11.94 3.08
CA ILE A 276 -8.28 13.24 3.60
C ILE A 276 -9.57 14.05 3.68
N THR A 277 -9.88 14.56 4.87
CA THR A 277 -11.08 15.35 5.13
C THR A 277 -10.70 16.76 5.55
N VAL A 278 -11.62 17.67 5.43
CA VAL A 278 -11.48 19.02 6.01
C VAL A 278 -11.81 18.90 7.51
N GLY A 279 -10.90 19.36 8.36
CA GLY A 279 -11.13 19.48 9.80
C GLY A 279 -12.00 20.67 10.14
N ASP A 280 -12.39 20.77 11.42
CA ASP A 280 -13.25 21.86 11.92
C ASP A 280 -12.59 23.25 11.79
N ASP A 281 -11.26 23.28 11.72
CA ASP A 281 -10.44 24.47 11.50
C ASP A 281 -10.23 24.83 10.02
N GLY A 282 -10.86 24.09 9.11
CA GLY A 282 -10.69 24.24 7.66
C GLY A 282 -9.40 23.62 7.11
N GLY A 283 -8.52 23.07 7.95
CA GLY A 283 -7.33 22.37 7.55
C GLY A 283 -7.62 20.96 7.03
N LEU A 284 -6.73 20.41 6.19
CA LEU A 284 -6.84 19.03 5.73
C LEU A 284 -6.31 18.07 6.79
N ILE A 285 -7.08 17.05 7.12
CA ILE A 285 -6.72 16.03 8.10
C ILE A 285 -6.74 14.66 7.45
N ASP A 286 -5.68 13.90 7.66
CA ASP A 286 -5.65 12.47 7.33
C ASP A 286 -6.48 11.68 8.34
N THR A 287 -7.58 11.10 7.89
CA THR A 287 -8.52 10.35 8.76
C THR A 287 -7.93 9.12 9.44
N GLN A 288 -6.80 8.61 8.95
CA GLN A 288 -6.15 7.43 9.54
C GLN A 288 -5.27 7.79 10.74
N THR A 289 -4.54 8.89 10.65
CA THR A 289 -3.58 9.29 11.68
C THR A 289 -4.14 10.39 12.58
N GLY A 290 -5.16 11.12 12.12
CA GLY A 290 -5.66 12.31 12.77
C GLY A 290 -4.71 13.50 12.64
N LEU A 291 -3.66 13.39 11.83
CA LEU A 291 -2.67 14.45 11.66
C LEU A 291 -3.08 15.41 10.55
N ALA A 292 -2.77 16.68 10.74
CA ALA A 292 -2.93 17.68 9.71
C ALA A 292 -2.05 17.35 8.49
N VAL A 293 -2.55 17.67 7.31
CA VAL A 293 -1.82 17.60 6.05
C VAL A 293 -1.09 18.93 5.89
N ALA A 294 0.25 18.87 5.88
CA ALA A 294 1.10 20.05 5.74
C ALA A 294 1.22 20.49 4.27
N ALA A 295 1.31 19.52 3.34
CA ALA A 295 1.42 19.80 1.91
C ALA A 295 0.91 18.62 1.05
N ILE A 296 0.49 18.93 -0.17
CA ILE A 296 0.17 17.94 -1.20
C ILE A 296 1.07 18.22 -2.41
N ASP A 297 1.96 17.28 -2.71
CA ASP A 297 2.80 17.35 -3.90
C ASP A 297 2.02 16.83 -5.12
N LEU A 298 1.96 17.64 -6.17
CA LEU A 298 1.28 17.32 -7.41
C LEU A 298 2.30 16.98 -8.49
N ARG A 299 2.16 15.82 -9.12
CA ARG A 299 2.93 15.43 -10.30
C ARG A 299 2.01 15.31 -11.50
N ASP A 300 2.34 16.06 -12.55
CA ASP A 300 1.52 16.14 -13.77
C ASP A 300 0.05 16.52 -13.48
N GLY A 301 -0.14 17.40 -12.48
CA GLY A 301 -1.46 17.85 -12.03
C GLY A 301 -2.25 16.83 -11.22
N GLN A 302 -1.63 15.70 -10.88
CA GLN A 302 -2.23 14.68 -10.02
C GLN A 302 -1.50 14.63 -8.67
N PRO A 303 -2.23 14.51 -7.54
CA PRO A 303 -1.62 14.34 -6.25
C PRO A 303 -0.70 13.11 -6.23
N ALA A 304 0.57 13.31 -5.88
CA ALA A 304 1.57 12.24 -5.83
C ALA A 304 2.01 11.89 -4.42
N LEU A 305 2.20 12.89 -3.57
CA LEU A 305 2.62 12.75 -2.18
C LEU A 305 1.79 13.68 -1.30
N VAL A 306 1.49 13.24 -0.10
CA VAL A 306 0.92 14.07 0.97
C VAL A 306 1.94 14.11 2.10
N GLU A 307 2.32 15.30 2.52
CA GLU A 307 3.12 15.52 3.71
C GLU A 307 2.20 15.72 4.91
N LEU A 308 2.45 15.00 5.99
CA LEU A 308 1.76 15.18 7.26
C LEU A 308 2.52 16.16 8.16
N ALA A 309 1.84 16.75 9.12
CA ALA A 309 2.41 17.71 10.05
C ALA A 309 3.63 17.18 10.85
N ASP A 310 3.80 15.86 10.95
CA ASP A 310 4.95 15.24 11.58
C ASP A 310 6.13 14.97 10.60
N GLY A 311 6.06 15.52 9.39
CA GLY A 311 7.10 15.39 8.35
C GLY A 311 7.10 14.05 7.62
N ARG A 312 6.11 13.18 7.85
CA ARG A 312 5.97 11.93 7.10
C ARG A 312 5.35 12.18 5.74
N TYR A 313 5.93 11.57 4.71
CA TYR A 313 5.40 11.60 3.35
C TYR A 313 4.57 10.36 3.07
N LEU A 314 3.38 10.58 2.51
CA LEU A 314 2.46 9.54 2.12
C LEU A 314 2.28 9.56 0.62
N PRO A 315 2.55 8.45 -0.09
CA PRO A 315 2.18 8.36 -1.49
C PRO A 315 0.66 8.43 -1.62
N VAL A 316 0.19 9.30 -2.49
CA VAL A 316 -1.23 9.32 -2.88
C VAL A 316 -1.45 8.13 -3.80
N HIS A 317 -2.31 7.23 -3.39
CA HIS A 317 -2.84 6.20 -4.25
C HIS A 317 -4.06 6.73 -4.99
N ALA A 318 -4.35 6.20 -6.18
CA ALA A 318 -5.46 6.63 -7.03
C ALA A 318 -6.83 6.54 -6.35
N ASP A 319 -6.92 5.82 -5.25
CA ASP A 319 -8.10 5.62 -4.42
C ASP A 319 -8.13 6.46 -3.14
N MET A 320 -7.14 7.35 -2.95
CA MET A 320 -7.18 8.32 -1.86
C MET A 320 -8.29 9.32 -2.20
N VAL A 321 -9.34 9.34 -1.37
CA VAL A 321 -10.42 10.31 -1.51
C VAL A 321 -9.90 11.64 -0.97
N LEU A 322 -9.58 12.56 -1.88
CA LEU A 322 -9.39 13.96 -1.55
C LEU A 322 -10.76 14.63 -1.49
N PRO A 323 -10.95 15.65 -0.65
CA PRO A 323 -12.19 16.41 -0.67
C PRO A 323 -12.41 16.95 -2.10
N PRO A 324 -13.66 16.92 -2.60
CA PRO A 324 -13.99 17.29 -3.97
C PRO A 324 -13.66 18.75 -4.31
N GLU A 325 -13.59 19.59 -3.31
CA GLU A 325 -13.11 20.97 -3.41
C GLU A 325 -12.26 21.28 -2.18
N VAL A 326 -11.02 21.72 -2.41
CA VAL A 326 -10.35 22.54 -1.40
C VAL A 326 -11.26 23.75 -1.23
N PRO A 327 -11.74 24.10 -0.01
CA PRO A 327 -12.61 25.23 0.16
C PRO A 327 -12.00 26.41 -0.59
N LYS A 328 -12.69 26.93 -1.61
CA LYS A 328 -12.34 28.22 -2.16
C LYS A 328 -12.42 29.14 -0.95
N VAL A 329 -11.29 29.62 -0.47
CA VAL A 329 -11.30 30.75 0.44
C VAL A 329 -12.11 31.81 -0.27
N ASP A 330 -13.32 31.98 0.18
CA ASP A 330 -14.22 33.03 -0.32
C ASP A 330 -13.47 34.31 -0.01
N ARG A 331 -12.76 34.83 -1.00
CA ARG A 331 -12.20 36.15 -0.93
C ARG A 331 -13.42 37.03 -0.97
N GLY A 332 -13.90 37.39 0.21
CA GLY A 332 -14.85 38.48 0.31
C GLY A 332 -14.37 39.57 -0.65
N ASP A 333 -15.25 39.89 -1.57
CA ASP A 333 -15.06 40.93 -2.59
C ASP A 333 -15.13 42.27 -1.82
N ASP A 334 -14.20 42.45 -0.87
CA ASP A 334 -13.92 43.75 -0.28
C ASP A 334 -13.23 44.53 -1.36
N GLY A 335 -14.10 45.13 -2.20
CA GLY A 335 -13.69 46.11 -3.19
C GLY A 335 -12.75 47.15 -2.54
N PRO A 336 -11.88 47.77 -3.35
CA PRO A 336 -10.91 48.71 -2.84
C PRO A 336 -11.70 49.81 -2.05
N THR A 337 -11.53 49.80 -0.75
CA THR A 337 -11.94 50.96 0.09
C THR A 337 -11.10 52.14 -0.38
N ASP A 338 -11.75 53.05 -1.09
CA ASP A 338 -11.20 54.34 -1.44
C ASP A 338 -10.69 55.03 -0.15
N LEU A 339 -9.39 54.95 0.05
CA LEU A 339 -8.73 55.77 1.07
C LEU A 339 -8.79 57.22 0.59
N PRO A 340 -9.28 58.15 1.40
CA PRO A 340 -9.30 59.56 1.03
C PRO A 340 -7.86 60.08 0.88
N VAL A 341 -7.56 60.63 -0.29
CA VAL A 341 -6.32 61.39 -0.54
C VAL A 341 -6.39 62.65 0.28
N GLU A 342 -5.68 62.67 1.43
CA GLU A 342 -5.47 63.88 2.20
C GLU A 342 -4.51 64.79 1.44
N GLN A 343 -5.05 65.88 0.91
CA GLN A 343 -4.29 66.95 0.29
C GLN A 343 -3.46 67.64 1.38
N ALA A 344 -2.13 67.46 1.32
CA ALA A 344 -1.20 68.30 2.07
C ALA A 344 -0.94 69.58 1.26
N SER A 345 -1.39 70.70 1.80
CA SER A 345 -1.05 72.07 1.42
C SER A 345 0.32 72.46 2.03
#